data_8d7b5c0ba2ea022571815f5c0d811a20
#
_entry.id   8d7b5c0ba2ea022571815f5c0d811a20
#
_cell.length_a   1.000
_cell.length_b   1.000
_cell.length_c   1.000
_cell.angle_alpha   90.00
_cell.angle_beta   90.00
_cell.angle_gamma   90.00
#
_symmetry.space_group_name_H-M   'P 1'
#
loop_
_entity.id
_entity.type
_entity.pdbx_description
1 polymer ?
#
loop_
_entity_poly.entity_id
_entity_poly.type
_entity_poly.pdbx_seq_one_letter_code
_entity_poly.pdbx_strand_id
1 'polypeptide(L)'
;ADLPLRRASGDNLFIGASPKYAMEALGMMLIAALAYVMTQQEGGMVTAIPVLGALALGAQRLLPILQQAYSSYSTIKGAKSSFEDILDLLGQSLPEYSNQPLPTPMIFEKEIKLKKISFRHTTNTPWILKNLDLRIRKGTCIGFIGTTGSGKSTLLDIVMGLLSPSSGDFFIDNQLVDDKNRRAWQMHIAHVPQNIYLSDNTVLENIAFGIPKNKINHQLVEKAAQQAQISKLINEWTDGYQTIVGEQGARLSGGQRQRIAIARALYKQANVLIFDEATSALDNKTEQSIMRVIEGLGKDVTILIIAHRLTTLKNCDQIIRLGNSHLVKTMDYKDIEN
;
A
#
# COMPACT_ATOMS: atom_id res chain seq x y z
N ALA A 1 19.38 0.13 4.28
CA ALA A 1 18.70 -1.17 4.05
C ALA A 1 19.66 -2.26 3.52
N ASP A 2 20.77 -1.91 2.86
CA ASP A 2 21.63 -2.85 2.13
C ASP A 2 22.67 -3.60 3.01
N LEU A 3 23.05 -3.04 4.15
CA LEU A 3 24.12 -3.59 5.01
C LEU A 3 23.76 -4.92 5.71
N PRO A 4 22.56 -5.11 6.27
CA PRO A 4 22.15 -6.38 6.86
C PRO A 4 22.05 -7.49 5.82
N LEU A 5 21.58 -7.18 4.63
CA LEU A 5 21.42 -8.14 3.54
C LEU A 5 22.78 -8.62 2.99
N ARG A 6 23.75 -7.73 2.87
CA ARG A 6 25.13 -8.05 2.50
C ARG A 6 25.85 -8.90 3.56
N ARG A 7 25.61 -8.60 4.85
CA ARG A 7 26.15 -9.45 5.93
C ARG A 7 25.55 -10.84 5.91
N ALA A 8 24.23 -10.97 5.82
CA ALA A 8 23.56 -12.26 5.73
C ALA A 8 24.02 -13.08 4.51
N SER A 9 24.22 -12.43 3.36
CA SER A 9 24.76 -13.08 2.17
C SER A 9 26.21 -13.53 2.36
N GLY A 10 27.06 -12.73 3.02
CA GLY A 10 28.43 -13.07 3.36
C GLY A 10 28.52 -14.25 4.34
N ASP A 11 27.68 -14.24 5.38
CA ASP A 11 27.59 -15.32 6.37
C ASP A 11 27.13 -16.63 5.72
N ASN A 12 26.15 -16.59 4.83
CA ASN A 12 25.68 -17.77 4.09
C ASN A 12 26.77 -18.35 3.17
N LEU A 13 27.55 -17.51 2.48
CA LEU A 13 28.67 -17.95 1.66
C LEU A 13 29.77 -18.59 2.53
N PHE A 14 30.08 -18.00 3.68
CA PHE A 14 31.07 -18.55 4.62
C PHE A 14 30.63 -19.90 5.20
N ILE A 15 29.37 -20.01 5.66
CA ILE A 15 28.80 -21.25 6.19
C ILE A 15 28.79 -22.35 5.12
N GLY A 16 28.46 -22.00 3.87
CA GLY A 16 28.46 -22.96 2.76
C GLY A 16 29.83 -23.44 2.35
N ALA A 17 30.87 -22.61 2.46
CA ALA A 17 32.23 -22.92 2.00
C ALA A 17 33.17 -23.42 3.10
N SER A 18 32.97 -23.03 4.36
CA SER A 18 33.89 -23.35 5.47
C SER A 18 34.08 -24.85 5.72
N PRO A 19 33.09 -25.76 5.61
CA PRO A 19 33.27 -27.19 5.83
C PRO A 19 34.23 -27.84 4.83
N LYS A 20 34.38 -27.27 3.64
CA LYS A 20 35.32 -27.74 2.64
C LYS A 20 36.76 -27.79 3.19
N TYR A 21 37.21 -26.64 3.72
CA TYR A 21 38.57 -26.51 4.24
C TYR A 21 38.82 -27.39 5.47
N ALA A 22 37.79 -27.53 6.33
CA ALA A 22 37.87 -28.40 7.48
C ALA A 22 37.98 -29.91 7.09
N MET A 23 37.18 -30.34 6.12
CA MET A 23 37.22 -31.71 5.61
C MET A 23 38.55 -32.03 4.89
N GLU A 24 39.08 -31.10 4.10
CA GLU A 24 40.37 -31.26 3.44
C GLU A 24 41.51 -31.35 4.47
N ALA A 25 41.52 -30.50 5.49
CA ALA A 25 42.54 -30.56 6.55
C ALA A 25 42.46 -31.85 7.35
N LEU A 26 41.27 -32.29 7.74
CA LEU A 26 41.06 -33.56 8.43
C LEU A 26 41.48 -34.76 7.58
N GLY A 27 41.15 -34.76 6.29
CA GLY A 27 41.55 -35.80 5.35
C GLY A 27 43.06 -35.89 5.20
N MET A 28 43.75 -34.77 5.06
CA MET A 28 45.21 -34.73 4.99
C MET A 28 45.88 -35.21 6.29
N MET A 29 45.36 -34.80 7.47
CA MET A 29 45.87 -35.27 8.75
C MET A 29 45.69 -36.77 8.93
N LEU A 30 44.56 -37.33 8.50
CA LEU A 30 44.26 -38.77 8.56
C LEU A 30 45.22 -39.59 7.67
N ILE A 31 45.44 -39.12 6.43
CA ILE A 31 46.37 -39.74 5.50
C ILE A 31 47.80 -39.68 6.03
N ALA A 32 48.24 -38.53 6.60
CA ALA A 32 49.56 -38.39 7.19
C ALA A 32 49.75 -39.30 8.42
N ALA A 33 48.74 -39.39 9.29
CA ALA A 33 48.76 -40.30 10.46
C ALA A 33 48.85 -41.75 10.04
N LEU A 34 48.06 -42.14 9.02
CA LEU A 34 48.07 -43.50 8.48
C LEU A 34 49.39 -43.78 7.84
N ALA A 35 49.97 -42.88 7.07
CA ALA A 35 51.32 -43.03 6.50
C ALA A 35 52.41 -43.30 7.58
N TYR A 36 52.35 -42.48 8.66
CA TYR A 36 53.26 -42.63 9.79
C TYR A 36 53.12 -44.02 10.44
N VAL A 37 51.92 -44.47 10.72
CA VAL A 37 51.66 -45.78 11.32
C VAL A 37 52.16 -46.97 10.41
N MET A 38 51.89 -46.83 9.11
CA MET A 38 52.29 -47.87 8.14
C MET A 38 53.81 -47.96 7.96
N THR A 39 54.56 -46.87 8.06
CA THR A 39 55.99 -46.83 7.97
C THR A 39 56.69 -47.53 9.18
N GLN A 40 56.00 -47.66 10.32
CA GLN A 40 56.51 -48.39 11.52
C GLN A 40 56.31 -49.89 11.48
N GLN A 41 55.58 -50.43 10.46
CA GLN A 41 55.36 -51.88 10.33
C GLN A 41 56.43 -52.59 9.47
N GLU A 42 56.59 -53.92 9.64
CA GLU A 42 57.49 -54.74 8.80
C GLU A 42 57.00 -54.67 7.34
N GLY A 43 57.90 -54.25 6.44
CA GLY A 43 57.58 -54.02 5.03
C GLY A 43 57.36 -52.51 4.67
N GLY A 44 57.24 -51.67 5.63
CA GLY A 44 57.25 -50.22 5.64
C GLY A 44 56.74 -49.50 4.37
N MET A 45 57.64 -48.84 3.64
CA MET A 45 57.30 -48.01 2.48
C MET A 45 56.73 -48.76 1.29
N VAL A 46 57.14 -50.07 1.07
CA VAL A 46 56.71 -50.81 -0.12
C VAL A 46 55.21 -51.16 -0.08
N THR A 47 54.68 -51.42 1.09
CA THR A 47 53.25 -51.72 1.29
C THR A 47 52.43 -50.43 1.51
N ALA A 48 53.04 -49.36 2.05
CA ALA A 48 52.37 -48.12 2.33
C ALA A 48 52.02 -47.30 1.05
N ILE A 49 52.90 -47.26 0.05
CA ILE A 49 52.71 -46.43 -1.16
C ILE A 49 51.44 -46.82 -1.95
N PRO A 50 51.15 -48.11 -2.25
CA PRO A 50 49.89 -48.41 -2.98
C PRO A 50 48.63 -48.11 -2.19
N VAL A 51 48.64 -48.32 -0.88
CA VAL A 51 47.46 -48.04 -0.02
C VAL A 51 47.22 -46.57 0.10
N LEU A 52 48.27 -45.78 0.33
CA LEU A 52 48.16 -44.32 0.40
C LEU A 52 47.76 -43.73 -0.94
N GLY A 53 48.26 -44.25 -2.07
CA GLY A 53 47.83 -43.88 -3.40
C GLY A 53 46.34 -44.13 -3.67
N ALA A 54 45.86 -45.33 -3.29
CA ALA A 54 44.44 -45.67 -3.42
C ALA A 54 43.56 -44.81 -2.54
N LEU A 55 43.99 -44.50 -1.29
CA LEU A 55 43.27 -43.57 -0.39
C LEU A 55 43.26 -42.15 -0.92
N ALA A 56 44.37 -41.65 -1.43
CA ALA A 56 44.45 -40.32 -2.03
C ALA A 56 43.50 -40.17 -3.24
N LEU A 57 43.51 -41.17 -4.13
CA LEU A 57 42.59 -41.19 -5.28
C LEU A 57 41.13 -41.33 -4.85
N GLY A 58 40.84 -42.14 -3.82
CA GLY A 58 39.49 -42.24 -3.24
C GLY A 58 39.05 -40.94 -2.60
N ALA A 59 39.90 -40.29 -1.82
CA ALA A 59 39.61 -39.01 -1.22
C ALA A 59 39.38 -37.91 -2.27
N GLN A 60 40.20 -37.84 -3.32
CA GLN A 60 40.08 -36.92 -4.42
C GLN A 60 38.73 -37.06 -5.16
N ARG A 61 38.13 -38.25 -5.21
CA ARG A 61 36.83 -38.49 -5.83
C ARG A 61 35.65 -38.26 -4.86
N LEU A 62 35.77 -38.63 -3.59
CA LEU A 62 34.69 -38.57 -2.62
C LEU A 62 34.49 -37.17 -2.03
N LEU A 63 35.59 -36.46 -1.75
CA LEU A 63 35.51 -35.10 -1.16
C LEU A 63 34.64 -34.13 -1.96
N PRO A 64 34.77 -33.99 -3.30
CA PRO A 64 33.91 -33.09 -4.07
C PRO A 64 32.43 -33.46 -4.01
N ILE A 65 32.12 -34.77 -4.01
CA ILE A 65 30.72 -35.24 -3.94
C ILE A 65 30.11 -34.90 -2.58
N LEU A 66 30.85 -35.12 -1.48
CA LEU A 66 30.38 -34.73 -0.15
C LEU A 66 30.22 -33.21 -0.01
N GLN A 67 31.15 -32.45 -0.57
CA GLN A 67 31.05 -30.98 -0.59
C GLN A 67 29.83 -30.50 -1.37
N GLN A 68 29.54 -31.09 -2.53
CA GLN A 68 28.38 -30.76 -3.34
C GLN A 68 27.07 -31.12 -2.62
N ALA A 69 27.01 -32.28 -1.98
CA ALA A 69 25.85 -32.69 -1.18
C ALA A 69 25.59 -31.72 -0.02
N TYR A 70 26.67 -31.35 0.70
CA TYR A 70 26.55 -30.35 1.79
C TYR A 70 26.10 -28.95 1.28
N SER A 71 26.71 -28.48 0.21
CA SER A 71 26.34 -27.19 -0.40
C SER A 71 24.88 -27.18 -0.85
N SER A 72 24.43 -28.25 -1.51
CA SER A 72 23.01 -28.39 -1.90
C SER A 72 22.07 -28.40 -0.70
N TYR A 73 22.41 -29.13 0.36
CA TYR A 73 21.64 -29.15 1.61
C TYR A 73 21.57 -27.78 2.27
N SER A 74 22.72 -27.07 2.34
CA SER A 74 22.78 -25.70 2.89
C SER A 74 21.92 -24.73 2.09
N THR A 75 21.95 -24.82 0.75
CA THR A 75 21.13 -23.95 -0.15
C THR A 75 19.64 -24.21 0.06
N ILE A 76 19.22 -25.49 0.12
CA ILE A 76 17.82 -25.85 0.37
C ILE A 76 17.36 -25.30 1.74
N LYS A 77 18.19 -25.50 2.77
CA LYS A 77 17.88 -25.03 4.12
C LYS A 77 17.79 -23.49 4.20
N GLY A 78 18.69 -22.77 3.51
CA GLY A 78 18.68 -21.32 3.44
C GLY A 78 17.48 -20.75 2.68
N ALA A 79 17.01 -21.45 1.62
CA ALA A 79 15.86 -21.03 0.84
C ALA A 79 14.50 -21.36 1.50
N LYS A 80 14.47 -22.27 2.49
CA LYS A 80 13.25 -22.78 3.11
C LYS A 80 12.38 -21.66 3.68
N SER A 81 12.97 -20.73 4.42
CA SER A 81 12.23 -19.60 5.04
C SER A 81 11.55 -18.73 3.99
N SER A 82 12.27 -18.34 2.93
CA SER A 82 11.68 -17.53 1.85
C SER A 82 10.58 -18.27 1.09
N PHE A 83 10.72 -19.60 0.97
CA PHE A 83 9.70 -20.43 0.34
C PHE A 83 8.44 -20.55 1.22
N GLU A 84 8.60 -20.70 2.53
CA GLU A 84 7.50 -20.68 3.50
C GLU A 84 6.76 -19.34 3.47
N ASP A 85 7.47 -18.20 3.45
CA ASP A 85 6.87 -16.87 3.33
C ASP A 85 6.02 -16.73 2.04
N ILE A 86 6.53 -17.27 0.91
CA ILE A 86 5.79 -17.27 -0.35
C ILE A 86 4.54 -18.16 -0.26
N LEU A 87 4.66 -19.35 0.34
CA LEU A 87 3.50 -20.23 0.52
C LEU A 87 2.45 -19.62 1.43
N ASP A 88 2.85 -18.94 2.50
CA ASP A 88 1.94 -18.22 3.39
C ASP A 88 1.21 -17.07 2.66
N LEU A 89 1.93 -16.33 1.81
CA LEU A 89 1.31 -15.31 0.97
C LEU A 89 0.32 -15.89 -0.05
N LEU A 90 0.68 -17.01 -0.69
CA LEU A 90 -0.19 -17.69 -1.67
C LEU A 90 -1.37 -18.39 -0.99
N GLY A 91 -1.19 -18.86 0.26
CA GLY A 91 -2.21 -19.51 1.06
C GLY A 91 -3.23 -18.55 1.68
N GLN A 92 -3.02 -17.23 1.58
CA GLN A 92 -3.98 -16.25 2.08
C GLN A 92 -5.31 -16.39 1.34
N SER A 93 -6.37 -16.61 2.09
CA SER A 93 -7.71 -16.66 1.52
C SER A 93 -8.12 -15.28 1.02
N LEU A 94 -8.50 -15.18 -0.24
CA LEU A 94 -9.15 -13.98 -0.75
C LEU A 94 -10.47 -13.76 0.01
N PRO A 95 -10.84 -12.51 0.28
CA PRO A 95 -12.14 -12.22 0.86
C PRO A 95 -13.26 -12.86 0.03
N GLU A 96 -14.28 -13.41 0.67
CA GLU A 96 -15.40 -14.12 0.01
C GLU A 96 -16.04 -13.31 -1.13
N TYR A 97 -15.99 -12.00 -1.02
CA TYR A 97 -16.55 -11.08 -2.02
C TYR A 97 -15.66 -10.85 -3.25
N SER A 98 -14.42 -11.30 -3.28
CA SER A 98 -13.47 -10.97 -4.38
C SER A 98 -13.99 -11.42 -5.75
N ASN A 99 -14.71 -12.53 -5.80
CA ASN A 99 -15.32 -13.09 -7.02
C ASN A 99 -16.82 -12.75 -7.18
N GLN A 100 -17.39 -11.94 -6.28
CA GLN A 100 -18.79 -11.55 -6.36
C GLN A 100 -18.95 -10.28 -7.21
N PRO A 101 -20.06 -10.13 -7.96
CA PRO A 101 -20.36 -8.88 -8.65
C PRO A 101 -20.44 -7.71 -7.66
N LEU A 102 -20.32 -6.49 -8.18
CA LEU A 102 -20.51 -5.30 -7.36
C LEU A 102 -21.92 -5.30 -6.77
N PRO A 103 -22.06 -5.03 -5.46
CA PRO A 103 -23.36 -4.98 -4.82
C PRO A 103 -24.20 -3.81 -5.31
N THR A 104 -25.49 -3.88 -5.17
CA THR A 104 -26.37 -2.73 -5.34
C THR A 104 -25.99 -1.66 -4.29
N PRO A 105 -25.82 -0.38 -4.68
CA PRO A 105 -25.53 0.68 -3.73
C PRO A 105 -26.60 0.77 -2.62
N MET A 106 -26.17 1.11 -1.39
CA MET A 106 -27.10 1.40 -0.29
C MET A 106 -27.93 2.64 -0.61
N ILE A 107 -29.10 2.76 0.02
CA ILE A 107 -29.84 4.01 -0.02
C ILE A 107 -29.13 5.04 0.85
N PHE A 108 -28.84 6.22 0.26
CA PHE A 108 -28.23 7.36 0.95
C PHE A 108 -29.01 8.63 0.61
N GLU A 109 -29.86 9.09 1.52
CA GLU A 109 -30.78 10.22 1.30
C GLU A 109 -30.60 11.35 2.33
N LYS A 110 -30.18 11.03 3.57
CA LYS A 110 -30.22 11.97 4.69
C LYS A 110 -28.85 12.29 5.27
N GLU A 111 -28.19 11.31 5.89
CA GLU A 111 -26.99 11.59 6.69
C GLU A 111 -26.06 10.37 6.87
N ILE A 112 -24.80 10.70 7.11
CA ILE A 112 -23.77 9.79 7.64
C ILE A 112 -23.70 10.07 9.14
N LYS A 113 -23.80 9.02 9.98
CA LYS A 113 -23.80 9.18 11.44
C LYS A 113 -22.82 8.22 12.09
N LEU A 114 -21.91 8.78 12.82
CA LEU A 114 -20.98 8.06 13.71
C LEU A 114 -21.45 8.25 15.14
N LYS A 115 -21.61 7.15 15.88
CA LYS A 115 -22.11 7.17 17.27
C LYS A 115 -21.09 6.51 18.18
N LYS A 116 -20.52 7.28 19.10
CA LYS A 116 -19.53 6.84 20.11
C LYS A 116 -18.36 6.05 19.50
N ILE A 117 -17.88 6.44 18.33
CA ILE A 117 -16.81 5.77 17.63
C ILE A 117 -15.52 5.86 18.42
N SER A 118 -14.91 4.71 18.66
CA SER A 118 -13.53 4.63 19.16
C SER A 118 -12.72 3.70 18.27
N PHE A 119 -11.46 4.06 18.01
CA PHE A 119 -10.59 3.28 17.15
C PHE A 119 -9.15 3.27 17.64
N ARG A 120 -8.52 2.11 17.56
CA ARG A 120 -7.08 1.87 17.71
C ARG A 120 -6.68 0.71 16.81
N HIS A 121 -5.44 0.71 16.31
CA HIS A 121 -4.98 -0.34 15.38
C HIS A 121 -4.89 -1.72 16.03
N THR A 122 -4.41 -1.78 17.26
CA THR A 122 -4.32 -3.04 18.04
C THR A 122 -4.72 -2.79 19.48
N THR A 123 -5.02 -3.85 20.22
CA THR A 123 -5.42 -3.76 21.62
C THR A 123 -4.39 -3.05 22.51
N ASN A 124 -3.11 -3.05 22.12
CA ASN A 124 -2.00 -2.49 22.88
C ASN A 124 -1.58 -1.08 22.42
N THR A 125 -2.19 -0.54 21.36
CA THR A 125 -1.88 0.82 20.89
C THR A 125 -2.78 1.87 21.56
N PRO A 126 -2.33 3.12 21.70
CA PRO A 126 -3.17 4.21 22.19
C PRO A 126 -4.37 4.43 21.29
N TRP A 127 -5.44 4.97 21.87
CA TRP A 127 -6.63 5.35 21.12
C TRP A 127 -6.33 6.50 20.16
N ILE A 128 -6.65 6.31 18.88
CA ILE A 128 -6.58 7.35 17.85
C ILE A 128 -7.84 8.19 17.86
N LEU A 129 -9.00 7.52 17.96
CA LEU A 129 -10.30 8.14 18.16
C LEU A 129 -10.92 7.54 19.41
N LYS A 130 -11.63 8.36 20.21
CA LYS A 130 -12.29 7.89 21.42
C LYS A 130 -13.61 8.59 21.63
N ASN A 131 -14.68 7.77 21.68
CA ASN A 131 -16.05 8.21 21.97
C ASN A 131 -16.53 9.39 21.09
N LEU A 132 -16.23 9.32 19.78
CA LEU A 132 -16.50 10.38 18.82
C LEU A 132 -17.94 10.25 18.29
N ASP A 133 -18.71 11.33 18.41
CA ASP A 133 -20.01 11.49 17.77
C ASP A 133 -19.89 12.49 16.62
N LEU A 134 -20.37 12.11 15.44
CA LEU A 134 -20.34 12.96 14.25
C LEU A 134 -21.58 12.70 13.39
N ARG A 135 -22.15 13.79 12.85
CA ARG A 135 -23.27 13.74 11.91
C ARG A 135 -22.96 14.62 10.72
N ILE A 136 -23.01 14.04 9.52
CA ILE A 136 -22.76 14.69 8.24
C ILE A 136 -24.04 14.57 7.41
N ARG A 137 -24.67 15.69 7.10
CA ARG A 137 -25.86 15.71 6.25
C ARG A 137 -25.50 15.49 4.79
N LYS A 138 -26.32 14.78 4.04
CA LYS A 138 -26.16 14.68 2.59
C LYS A 138 -26.15 16.06 1.96
N GLY A 139 -25.29 16.25 0.94
CA GLY A 139 -25.19 17.49 0.19
C GLY A 139 -24.49 18.64 0.91
N THR A 140 -23.80 18.34 2.05
CA THR A 140 -22.99 19.35 2.75
C THR A 140 -21.52 19.21 2.44
N CYS A 141 -20.79 20.32 2.49
CA CYS A 141 -19.34 20.38 2.47
C CYS A 141 -18.80 20.48 3.89
N ILE A 142 -18.00 19.50 4.32
CA ILE A 142 -17.40 19.44 5.65
C ILE A 142 -15.87 19.51 5.54
N GLY A 143 -15.29 20.50 6.19
CA GLY A 143 -13.84 20.63 6.34
C GLY A 143 -13.33 19.97 7.63
N PHE A 144 -12.20 19.26 7.55
CA PHE A 144 -11.53 18.68 8.72
C PHE A 144 -10.19 19.35 8.93
N ILE A 145 -9.96 19.88 10.14
CA ILE A 145 -8.70 20.47 10.56
C ILE A 145 -8.21 19.82 11.85
N GLY A 146 -6.92 19.94 12.12
CA GLY A 146 -6.28 19.41 13.33
C GLY A 146 -4.80 19.12 13.10
N THR A 147 -4.06 18.93 14.18
CA THR A 147 -2.63 18.61 14.12
C THR A 147 -2.39 17.28 13.40
N THR A 148 -1.17 17.09 12.90
CA THR A 148 -0.75 15.79 12.36
C THR A 148 -0.88 14.73 13.48
N GLY A 149 -1.44 13.57 13.14
CA GLY A 149 -1.72 12.51 14.12
C GLY A 149 -3.01 12.67 14.93
N SER A 150 -3.83 13.71 14.69
CA SER A 150 -5.12 13.88 15.40
C SER A 150 -6.23 12.90 14.99
N GLY A 151 -5.96 12.01 14.02
CA GLY A 151 -6.90 10.98 13.57
C GLY A 151 -7.81 11.37 12.41
N LYS A 152 -7.54 12.47 11.68
CA LYS A 152 -8.34 12.92 10.53
C LYS A 152 -8.48 11.85 9.44
N SER A 153 -7.37 11.35 8.93
CA SER A 153 -7.38 10.30 7.89
C SER A 153 -8.02 9.01 8.41
N THR A 154 -7.75 8.62 9.66
CA THR A 154 -8.41 7.46 10.29
C THR A 154 -9.93 7.63 10.39
N LEU A 155 -10.41 8.83 10.70
CA LEU A 155 -11.83 9.12 10.71
C LEU A 155 -12.44 8.98 9.31
N LEU A 156 -11.78 9.52 8.28
CA LEU A 156 -12.22 9.36 6.90
C LEU A 156 -12.15 7.91 6.44
N ASP A 157 -11.14 7.14 6.85
CA ASP A 157 -11.07 5.70 6.55
C ASP A 157 -12.25 4.92 7.13
N ILE A 158 -12.70 5.29 8.35
CA ILE A 158 -13.92 4.73 8.94
C ILE A 158 -15.16 5.16 8.14
N VAL A 159 -15.28 6.44 7.78
CA VAL A 159 -16.38 6.93 6.95
C VAL A 159 -16.41 6.27 5.59
N MET A 160 -15.25 5.99 4.98
CA MET A 160 -15.12 5.24 3.73
C MET A 160 -15.43 3.73 3.90
N GLY A 161 -15.57 3.25 5.13
CA GLY A 161 -15.70 1.82 5.38
C GLY A 161 -14.42 1.03 5.07
N LEU A 162 -13.25 1.66 5.08
CA LEU A 162 -11.95 1.00 4.93
C LEU A 162 -11.49 0.41 6.27
N LEU A 163 -11.85 1.09 7.38
CA LEU A 163 -11.59 0.65 8.74
C LEU A 163 -12.90 0.41 9.48
N SER A 164 -12.96 -0.68 10.25
CA SER A 164 -14.06 -0.93 11.20
C SER A 164 -13.71 -0.27 12.52
N PRO A 165 -14.63 0.46 13.17
CA PRO A 165 -14.38 1.00 14.50
C PRO A 165 -14.12 -0.12 15.50
N SER A 166 -13.26 0.13 16.50
CA SER A 166 -13.03 -0.82 17.61
C SER A 166 -14.22 -0.88 18.54
N SER A 167 -15.01 0.19 18.65
CA SER A 167 -16.30 0.28 19.34
C SER A 167 -17.12 1.45 18.82
N GLY A 168 -18.44 1.42 19.05
CA GLY A 168 -19.41 2.38 18.52
C GLY A 168 -20.00 1.92 17.20
N ASP A 169 -20.93 2.69 16.68
CA ASP A 169 -21.75 2.33 15.52
C ASP A 169 -21.64 3.36 14.40
N PHE A 170 -21.54 2.87 13.16
CA PHE A 170 -21.53 3.67 11.95
C PHE A 170 -22.82 3.43 11.17
N PHE A 171 -23.59 4.49 10.93
CA PHE A 171 -24.86 4.42 10.22
C PHE A 171 -24.86 5.29 8.96
N ILE A 172 -25.51 4.79 7.92
CA ILE A 172 -25.95 5.55 6.76
C ILE A 172 -27.46 5.65 6.84
N ASP A 173 -27.97 6.86 6.95
CA ASP A 173 -29.34 7.14 7.36
C ASP A 173 -29.67 6.44 8.69
N ASN A 174 -30.50 5.40 8.66
CA ASN A 174 -30.81 4.59 9.85
C ASN A 174 -30.26 3.16 9.73
N GLN A 175 -29.46 2.86 8.71
CA GLN A 175 -28.92 1.53 8.48
C GLN A 175 -27.50 1.42 9.02
N LEU A 176 -27.25 0.46 9.90
CA LEU A 176 -25.90 0.15 10.41
C LEU A 176 -25.03 -0.36 9.26
N VAL A 177 -23.81 0.17 9.15
CA VAL A 177 -22.79 -0.31 8.21
C VAL A 177 -21.98 -1.41 8.88
N ASP A 178 -22.06 -2.60 8.34
CA ASP A 178 -21.34 -3.80 8.78
C ASP A 178 -20.53 -4.43 7.63
N ASP A 179 -19.90 -5.57 7.88
CA ASP A 179 -19.08 -6.25 6.87
C ASP A 179 -19.89 -6.72 5.65
N LYS A 180 -21.21 -6.92 5.79
CA LYS A 180 -22.08 -7.42 4.71
C LYS A 180 -22.47 -6.32 3.72
N ASN A 181 -22.68 -5.10 4.22
CA ASN A 181 -23.19 -3.99 3.40
C ASN A 181 -22.14 -2.89 3.13
N ARG A 182 -20.95 -2.98 3.75
CA ARG A 182 -19.84 -2.03 3.58
C ARG A 182 -19.51 -1.75 2.11
N ARG A 183 -19.44 -2.78 1.26
CA ARG A 183 -19.17 -2.62 -0.17
C ARG A 183 -20.28 -1.85 -0.89
N ALA A 184 -21.53 -2.03 -0.49
CA ALA A 184 -22.65 -1.28 -1.04
C ALA A 184 -22.56 0.22 -0.68
N TRP A 185 -22.07 0.52 0.53
CA TRP A 185 -21.72 1.90 0.92
C TRP A 185 -20.57 2.46 0.11
N GLN A 186 -19.50 1.71 -0.09
CA GLN A 186 -18.31 2.14 -0.85
C GLN A 186 -18.61 2.51 -2.31
N MET A 187 -19.73 2.03 -2.88
CA MET A 187 -20.17 2.43 -4.21
C MET A 187 -20.48 3.93 -4.30
N HIS A 188 -20.90 4.56 -3.20
CA HIS A 188 -21.18 5.99 -3.12
C HIS A 188 -19.96 6.89 -3.03
N ILE A 189 -18.76 6.33 -2.80
CA ILE A 189 -17.58 7.11 -2.40
C ILE A 189 -16.59 7.22 -3.55
N ALA A 190 -16.12 8.43 -3.81
CA ALA A 190 -14.89 8.67 -4.57
C ALA A 190 -13.89 9.39 -3.68
N HIS A 191 -12.66 8.91 -3.68
CA HIS A 191 -11.58 9.39 -2.83
C HIS A 191 -10.39 9.89 -3.65
N VAL A 192 -9.91 11.07 -3.31
CA VAL A 192 -8.65 11.63 -3.81
C VAL A 192 -7.66 11.63 -2.64
N PRO A 193 -6.76 10.63 -2.58
CA PRO A 193 -5.83 10.49 -1.48
C PRO A 193 -4.68 11.50 -1.55
N GLN A 194 -4.01 11.71 -0.42
CA GLN A 194 -2.79 12.51 -0.34
C GLN A 194 -1.67 11.94 -1.25
N ASN A 195 -1.45 10.62 -1.19
CA ASN A 195 -0.50 9.91 -2.04
C ASN A 195 -1.23 9.31 -3.25
N ILE A 196 -1.03 9.92 -4.41
CA ILE A 196 -1.75 9.56 -5.62
C ILE A 196 -1.04 8.40 -6.32
N TYR A 197 -1.76 7.30 -6.49
CA TYR A 197 -1.34 6.19 -7.32
C TYR A 197 -1.89 6.32 -8.74
N LEU A 198 -1.00 6.32 -9.73
CA LEU A 198 -1.33 6.18 -11.15
C LEU A 198 -0.71 4.89 -11.68
N SER A 199 -1.50 4.10 -12.39
CA SER A 199 -1.00 2.90 -13.06
C SER A 199 -0.19 3.28 -14.31
N ASP A 200 0.77 2.45 -14.70
CA ASP A 200 1.55 2.63 -15.94
C ASP A 200 0.68 2.31 -17.17
N ASN A 201 -0.30 3.16 -17.38
CA ASN A 201 -1.29 3.11 -18.45
C ASN A 201 -1.51 4.49 -19.04
N THR A 202 -2.47 4.61 -19.95
CA THR A 202 -2.83 5.89 -20.55
C THR A 202 -3.52 6.82 -19.53
N VAL A 203 -3.55 8.12 -19.83
CA VAL A 203 -4.34 9.11 -19.06
C VAL A 203 -5.81 8.73 -19.05
N LEU A 204 -6.34 8.29 -20.19
CA LEU A 204 -7.72 7.81 -20.32
C LEU A 204 -8.04 6.72 -19.29
N GLU A 205 -7.21 5.67 -19.24
CA GLU A 205 -7.38 4.53 -18.34
C GLU A 205 -7.15 4.92 -16.87
N ASN A 206 -6.29 5.89 -16.61
CA ASN A 206 -6.10 6.42 -15.26
C ASN A 206 -7.29 7.24 -14.77
N ILE A 207 -7.95 8.01 -15.64
CA ILE A 207 -9.20 8.73 -15.26
C ILE A 207 -10.34 7.73 -15.07
N ALA A 208 -10.51 6.77 -15.99
CA ALA A 208 -11.52 5.71 -15.93
C ALA A 208 -11.01 4.47 -15.17
N PHE A 209 -10.24 4.67 -14.09
CA PHE A 209 -9.57 3.59 -13.36
C PHE A 209 -10.53 2.50 -12.90
N GLY A 210 -10.17 1.23 -13.19
CA GLY A 210 -10.98 0.07 -12.84
C GLY A 210 -12.10 -0.26 -13.84
N ILE A 211 -12.26 0.52 -14.90
CA ILE A 211 -13.22 0.25 -15.98
C ILE A 211 -12.51 -0.44 -17.15
N PRO A 212 -13.03 -1.58 -17.67
CA PRO A 212 -12.48 -2.23 -18.85
C PRO A 212 -12.42 -1.26 -20.04
N LYS A 213 -11.34 -1.32 -20.83
CA LYS A 213 -11.08 -0.41 -21.97
C LYS A 213 -12.28 -0.24 -22.91
N ASN A 214 -12.96 -1.33 -23.22
CA ASN A 214 -14.12 -1.36 -24.11
C ASN A 214 -15.41 -0.77 -23.49
N LYS A 215 -15.39 -0.43 -22.21
CA LYS A 215 -16.54 0.15 -21.46
C LYS A 215 -16.28 1.58 -21.02
N ILE A 216 -15.12 2.17 -21.36
CA ILE A 216 -14.80 3.55 -20.97
C ILE A 216 -15.69 4.53 -21.75
N ASN A 217 -16.36 5.40 -21.01
CA ASN A 217 -17.11 6.50 -21.61
C ASN A 217 -16.19 7.71 -21.84
N HIS A 218 -15.75 7.91 -23.09
CA HIS A 218 -14.83 8.98 -23.47
C HIS A 218 -15.37 10.39 -23.19
N GLN A 219 -16.65 10.63 -23.44
CA GLN A 219 -17.27 11.94 -23.15
C GLN A 219 -17.23 12.28 -21.67
N LEU A 220 -17.47 11.28 -20.82
CA LEU A 220 -17.40 11.45 -19.38
C LEU A 220 -15.95 11.67 -18.91
N VAL A 221 -14.96 11.01 -19.53
CA VAL A 221 -13.54 11.28 -19.27
C VAL A 221 -13.17 12.72 -19.61
N GLU A 222 -13.56 13.20 -20.79
CA GLU A 222 -13.30 14.56 -21.22
C GLU A 222 -13.96 15.60 -20.28
N LYS A 223 -15.22 15.37 -19.90
CA LYS A 223 -15.94 16.22 -18.95
C LYS A 223 -15.21 16.25 -17.60
N ALA A 224 -14.83 15.10 -17.06
CA ALA A 224 -14.09 15.00 -15.80
C ALA A 224 -12.72 15.71 -15.88
N ALA A 225 -12.00 15.55 -17.00
CA ALA A 225 -10.73 16.21 -17.24
C ALA A 225 -10.88 17.75 -17.34
N GLN A 226 -11.96 18.24 -17.98
CA GLN A 226 -12.29 19.67 -18.02
C GLN A 226 -12.57 20.21 -16.62
N GLN A 227 -13.40 19.52 -15.86
CA GLN A 227 -13.71 19.88 -14.48
C GLN A 227 -12.46 19.89 -13.59
N ALA A 228 -11.55 18.91 -13.75
CA ALA A 228 -10.26 18.86 -13.04
C ALA A 228 -9.20 19.83 -13.61
N GLN A 229 -9.56 20.72 -14.56
CA GLN A 229 -8.66 21.71 -15.16
C GLN A 229 -7.40 21.13 -15.81
N ILE A 230 -7.48 19.90 -16.37
CA ILE A 230 -6.33 19.25 -17.01
C ILE A 230 -6.52 19.01 -18.51
N SER A 231 -7.74 19.13 -19.04
CA SER A 231 -8.03 18.80 -20.45
C SER A 231 -7.21 19.62 -21.44
N LYS A 232 -6.99 20.92 -21.19
CA LYS A 232 -6.16 21.77 -22.06
C LYS A 232 -4.75 21.21 -22.20
N LEU A 233 -4.14 20.86 -21.08
CA LEU A 233 -2.81 20.30 -21.06
C LEU A 233 -2.74 18.93 -21.76
N ILE A 234 -3.72 18.05 -21.54
CA ILE A 234 -3.81 16.75 -22.22
C ILE A 234 -3.87 16.94 -23.73
N ASN A 235 -4.62 17.91 -24.21
CA ASN A 235 -4.77 18.19 -25.65
C ASN A 235 -3.48 18.79 -26.30
N GLU A 236 -2.56 19.31 -25.50
CA GLU A 236 -1.24 19.77 -25.96
C GLU A 236 -0.23 18.62 -26.10
N TRP A 237 -0.49 17.45 -25.49
CA TRP A 237 0.37 16.29 -25.61
C TRP A 237 0.19 15.60 -26.96
N THR A 238 1.27 15.04 -27.51
CA THR A 238 1.28 14.38 -28.83
C THR A 238 0.20 13.28 -28.94
N ASP A 239 0.05 12.47 -27.88
CA ASP A 239 -0.88 11.34 -27.85
C ASP A 239 -2.18 11.67 -27.09
N GLY A 240 -2.36 12.93 -26.65
CA GLY A 240 -3.54 13.37 -25.92
C GLY A 240 -3.90 12.45 -24.75
N TYR A 241 -5.14 11.98 -24.70
CA TYR A 241 -5.61 11.04 -23.69
C TYR A 241 -4.97 9.65 -23.73
N GLN A 242 -4.30 9.28 -24.85
CA GLN A 242 -3.57 8.02 -25.00
C GLN A 242 -2.13 8.13 -24.47
N THR A 243 -1.70 9.28 -23.98
CA THR A 243 -0.37 9.46 -23.39
C THR A 243 -0.18 8.55 -22.20
N ILE A 244 0.90 7.74 -22.21
CA ILE A 244 1.28 6.85 -21.10
C ILE A 244 1.95 7.67 -20.00
N VAL A 245 1.43 7.56 -18.76
CA VAL A 245 1.88 8.36 -17.63
C VAL A 245 3.16 7.84 -16.96
N GLY A 246 3.59 6.62 -17.27
CA GLY A 246 4.73 5.94 -16.66
C GLY A 246 4.41 5.38 -15.27
N GLU A 247 5.33 4.58 -14.74
CA GLU A 247 5.17 3.94 -13.42
C GLU A 247 4.92 5.00 -12.34
N GLN A 248 3.84 4.85 -11.59
CA GLN A 248 3.36 5.82 -10.57
C GLN A 248 3.24 7.27 -11.09
N GLY A 249 3.04 7.45 -12.41
CA GLY A 249 2.96 8.77 -13.01
C GLY A 249 4.29 9.53 -13.06
N ALA A 250 5.42 8.82 -13.19
CA ALA A 250 6.77 9.40 -13.18
C ALA A 250 6.99 10.47 -14.26
N ARG A 251 6.21 10.44 -15.34
CA ARG A 251 6.30 11.42 -16.45
C ARG A 251 5.52 12.70 -16.18
N LEU A 252 4.83 12.79 -15.05
CA LEU A 252 3.93 13.89 -14.73
C LEU A 252 4.44 14.71 -13.54
N SER A 253 4.16 16.00 -13.52
CA SER A 253 4.38 16.84 -12.34
C SER A 253 3.41 16.46 -11.21
N GLY A 254 3.71 16.86 -9.96
CA GLY A 254 2.83 16.64 -8.81
C GLY A 254 1.42 17.19 -9.03
N GLY A 255 1.30 18.42 -9.55
CA GLY A 255 0.01 19.04 -9.86
C GLY A 255 -0.74 18.35 -10.99
N GLN A 256 -0.05 17.78 -11.99
CA GLN A 256 -0.68 17.01 -13.06
C GLN A 256 -1.25 15.69 -12.52
N ARG A 257 -0.47 14.96 -11.71
CA ARG A 257 -0.97 13.75 -11.02
C ARG A 257 -2.20 14.05 -10.19
N GLN A 258 -2.19 15.15 -9.45
CA GLN A 258 -3.29 15.58 -8.59
C GLN A 258 -4.56 15.86 -9.39
N ARG A 259 -4.46 16.60 -10.50
CA ARG A 259 -5.60 16.87 -11.39
C ARG A 259 -6.15 15.61 -12.05
N ILE A 260 -5.31 14.65 -12.42
CA ILE A 260 -5.78 13.34 -12.93
C ILE A 260 -6.54 12.56 -11.85
N ALA A 261 -6.05 12.54 -10.59
CA ALA A 261 -6.74 11.90 -9.49
C ALA A 261 -8.10 12.55 -9.19
N ILE A 262 -8.19 13.89 -9.28
CA ILE A 262 -9.46 14.61 -9.16
C ILE A 262 -10.38 14.25 -10.33
N ALA A 263 -9.88 14.20 -11.57
CA ALA A 263 -10.66 13.77 -12.74
C ALA A 263 -11.20 12.34 -12.56
N ARG A 264 -10.39 11.41 -12.01
CA ARG A 264 -10.80 10.05 -11.66
C ARG A 264 -11.98 10.05 -10.66
N ALA A 265 -11.91 10.86 -9.62
CA ALA A 265 -12.98 10.98 -8.64
C ALA A 265 -14.27 11.53 -9.25
N LEU A 266 -14.18 12.55 -10.11
CA LEU A 266 -15.30 13.14 -10.81
C LEU A 266 -15.91 12.20 -11.86
N TYR A 267 -15.07 11.41 -12.55
CA TYR A 267 -15.54 10.38 -13.49
C TYR A 267 -16.46 9.34 -12.84
N LYS A 268 -16.18 8.99 -11.58
CA LYS A 268 -16.99 8.01 -10.83
C LYS A 268 -18.42 8.49 -10.56
N GLN A 269 -18.71 9.80 -10.60
CA GLN A 269 -20.01 10.41 -10.30
C GLN A 269 -20.59 9.96 -8.94
N ALA A 270 -19.72 9.90 -7.93
CA ALA A 270 -20.06 9.43 -6.61
C ALA A 270 -20.91 10.47 -5.83
N ASN A 271 -21.72 9.99 -4.88
CA ASN A 271 -22.55 10.84 -4.00
C ASN A 271 -21.74 11.46 -2.84
N VAL A 272 -20.56 10.89 -2.55
CA VAL A 272 -19.63 11.36 -1.51
C VAL A 272 -18.25 11.51 -2.13
N LEU A 273 -17.73 12.73 -2.13
CA LEU A 273 -16.36 13.03 -2.56
C LEU A 273 -15.49 13.32 -1.35
N ILE A 274 -14.36 12.63 -1.25
CA ILE A 274 -13.42 12.78 -0.15
C ILE A 274 -12.09 13.26 -0.70
N PHE A 275 -11.60 14.39 -0.18
CA PHE A 275 -10.31 14.99 -0.53
C PHE A 275 -9.40 14.97 0.68
N ASP A 276 -8.39 14.10 0.66
CA ASP A 276 -7.37 14.02 1.71
C ASP A 276 -6.12 14.77 1.26
N GLU A 277 -6.01 16.05 1.66
CA GLU A 277 -4.92 16.98 1.28
C GLU A 277 -4.68 17.06 -0.25
N ALA A 278 -5.72 16.78 -1.02
CA ALA A 278 -5.64 16.56 -2.46
C ALA A 278 -5.37 17.82 -3.29
N THR A 279 -5.19 18.99 -2.67
CA THR A 279 -4.87 20.26 -3.36
C THR A 279 -3.50 20.81 -3.01
N SER A 280 -2.72 20.11 -2.18
CA SER A 280 -1.44 20.58 -1.63
C SER A 280 -0.38 20.88 -2.69
N ALA A 281 -0.35 20.15 -3.80
CA ALA A 281 0.60 20.35 -4.90
C ALA A 281 0.08 21.28 -6.02
N LEU A 282 -1.08 21.89 -5.84
CA LEU A 282 -1.67 22.83 -6.80
C LEU A 282 -1.28 24.27 -6.50
N ASP A 283 -1.17 25.07 -7.55
CA ASP A 283 -1.11 26.53 -7.42
C ASP A 283 -2.47 27.08 -6.99
N ASN A 284 -2.49 28.24 -6.35
CA ASN A 284 -3.70 28.84 -5.78
C ASN A 284 -4.82 29.07 -6.81
N LYS A 285 -4.47 29.42 -8.06
CA LYS A 285 -5.45 29.69 -9.12
C LYS A 285 -6.14 28.40 -9.58
N THR A 286 -5.37 27.34 -9.76
CA THR A 286 -5.88 26.01 -10.13
C THR A 286 -6.73 25.43 -8.99
N GLU A 287 -6.27 25.53 -7.74
CA GLU A 287 -7.01 25.11 -6.56
C GLU A 287 -8.39 25.79 -6.49
N GLN A 288 -8.43 27.12 -6.57
CA GLN A 288 -9.69 27.87 -6.56
C GLN A 288 -10.64 27.49 -7.70
N SER A 289 -10.08 27.22 -8.90
CA SER A 289 -10.91 26.81 -10.04
C SER A 289 -11.53 25.44 -9.82
N ILE A 290 -10.78 24.49 -9.25
CA ILE A 290 -11.28 23.17 -8.92
C ILE A 290 -12.31 23.24 -7.80
N MET A 291 -12.05 24.03 -6.76
CA MET A 291 -13.00 24.18 -5.66
C MET A 291 -14.33 24.77 -6.14
N ARG A 292 -14.35 25.76 -7.05
CA ARG A 292 -15.59 26.24 -7.66
C ARG A 292 -16.36 25.18 -8.43
N VAL A 293 -15.64 24.27 -9.12
CA VAL A 293 -16.30 23.16 -9.83
C VAL A 293 -16.92 22.19 -8.82
N ILE A 294 -16.20 21.87 -7.74
CA ILE A 294 -16.67 20.98 -6.67
C ILE A 294 -17.92 21.58 -6.00
N GLU A 295 -17.91 22.86 -5.69
CA GLU A 295 -19.06 23.60 -5.17
C GLU A 295 -20.26 23.59 -6.15
N GLY A 296 -19.96 23.66 -7.44
CA GLY A 296 -20.97 23.61 -8.51
C GLY A 296 -21.60 22.23 -8.73
N LEU A 297 -21.12 21.14 -8.08
CA LEU A 297 -21.72 19.81 -8.18
C LEU A 297 -23.12 19.72 -7.52
N GLY A 298 -23.49 20.75 -6.78
CA GLY A 298 -24.81 20.86 -6.17
C GLY A 298 -24.97 20.13 -4.84
N LYS A 299 -26.16 20.26 -4.24
CA LYS A 299 -26.49 19.67 -2.94
C LYS A 299 -26.73 18.16 -2.95
N ASP A 300 -26.58 17.52 -4.11
CA ASP A 300 -26.71 16.06 -4.22
C ASP A 300 -25.42 15.33 -3.84
N VAL A 301 -24.28 16.05 -3.84
CA VAL A 301 -22.95 15.49 -3.53
C VAL A 301 -22.48 15.99 -2.17
N THR A 302 -22.16 15.06 -1.30
CA THR A 302 -21.53 15.33 0.01
C THR A 302 -20.02 15.43 -0.16
N ILE A 303 -19.40 16.47 0.39
CA ILE A 303 -17.98 16.75 0.19
C ILE A 303 -17.27 16.74 1.55
N LEU A 304 -16.22 15.94 1.68
CA LEU A 304 -15.38 15.86 2.88
C LEU A 304 -13.96 16.25 2.51
N ILE A 305 -13.41 17.26 3.17
CA ILE A 305 -12.10 17.82 2.83
C ILE A 305 -11.20 17.84 4.06
N ILE A 306 -10.05 17.14 4.00
CA ILE A 306 -8.92 17.44 4.89
C ILE A 306 -8.05 18.48 4.18
N ALA A 307 -7.86 19.63 4.79
CA ALA A 307 -7.00 20.67 4.25
C ALA A 307 -6.04 21.22 5.31
N HIS A 308 -4.81 21.50 4.87
CA HIS A 308 -3.83 22.28 5.64
C HIS A 308 -3.98 23.78 5.39
N ARG A 309 -4.52 24.15 4.24
CA ARG A 309 -4.80 25.56 3.89
C ARG A 309 -6.21 25.92 4.28
N LEU A 310 -6.35 26.88 5.16
CA LEU A 310 -7.68 27.35 5.61
C LEU A 310 -8.51 27.92 4.45
N THR A 311 -7.86 28.49 3.44
CA THR A 311 -8.52 29.05 2.25
C THR A 311 -9.34 28.02 1.49
N THR A 312 -8.93 26.74 1.49
CA THR A 312 -9.65 25.63 0.85
C THR A 312 -11.00 25.35 1.53
N LEU A 313 -11.12 25.70 2.81
CA LEU A 313 -12.31 25.44 3.64
C LEU A 313 -13.29 26.62 3.69
N LYS A 314 -13.00 27.71 2.99
CA LYS A 314 -13.78 28.96 3.05
C LYS A 314 -15.27 28.76 2.77
N ASN A 315 -15.59 27.85 1.86
CA ASN A 315 -16.95 27.60 1.40
C ASN A 315 -17.53 26.29 1.95
N CYS A 316 -16.90 25.69 2.96
CA CYS A 316 -17.50 24.55 3.67
C CYS A 316 -18.63 25.01 4.57
N ASP A 317 -19.72 24.22 4.62
CA ASP A 317 -20.88 24.48 5.49
C ASP A 317 -20.51 24.34 6.97
N GLN A 318 -19.55 23.48 7.29
CA GLN A 318 -19.06 23.25 8.65
C GLN A 318 -17.59 22.89 8.62
N ILE A 319 -16.86 23.28 9.65
CA ILE A 319 -15.48 22.87 9.87
C ILE A 319 -15.40 22.13 11.20
N ILE A 320 -14.79 20.94 11.14
CA ILE A 320 -14.65 20.07 12.27
C ILE A 320 -13.18 20.05 12.69
N ARG A 321 -12.90 20.53 13.88
CA ARG A 321 -11.58 20.48 14.47
C ARG A 321 -11.44 19.21 15.31
N LEU A 322 -10.51 18.33 14.89
CA LEU A 322 -10.09 17.20 15.70
C LEU A 322 -8.93 17.65 16.59
N GLY A 323 -9.15 17.61 17.91
CA GLY A 323 -8.12 17.76 18.92
C GLY A 323 -7.56 16.39 19.34
N ASN A 324 -6.65 16.37 20.31
CA ASN A 324 -6.01 15.14 20.81
C ASN A 324 -7.08 14.10 21.22
N SER A 325 -7.30 13.15 20.32
CA SER A 325 -8.14 11.91 20.40
C SER A 325 -9.63 12.07 20.80
N HIS A 326 -10.10 13.20 21.33
CA HIS A 326 -11.40 13.27 22.01
C HIS A 326 -12.27 14.50 21.70
N LEU A 327 -11.71 15.56 21.17
CA LEU A 327 -12.44 16.82 20.97
C LEU A 327 -12.81 17.01 19.52
N VAL A 328 -14.09 16.83 19.22
CA VAL A 328 -14.71 17.33 17.98
C VAL A 328 -15.34 18.68 18.32
N LYS A 329 -14.78 19.75 17.78
CA LYS A 329 -15.40 21.07 17.85
C LYS A 329 -15.89 21.47 16.47
N THR A 330 -17.17 21.68 16.33
CA THR A 330 -17.77 22.24 15.10
C THR A 330 -17.59 23.75 15.16
N MET A 331 -17.08 24.33 14.08
CA MET A 331 -16.76 25.75 13.96
C MET A 331 -17.22 26.25 12.59
N ASP A 332 -17.56 27.54 12.51
CA ASP A 332 -17.73 28.22 11.23
C ASP A 332 -16.36 28.74 10.75
N TYR A 333 -16.24 28.99 9.42
CA TYR A 333 -14.97 29.51 8.86
C TYR A 333 -14.53 30.81 9.56
N LYS A 334 -15.48 31.66 9.94
CA LYS A 334 -15.22 32.95 10.63
C LYS A 334 -14.56 32.79 12.00
N ASP A 335 -14.79 31.66 12.66
CA ASP A 335 -14.21 31.37 13.98
C ASP A 335 -12.74 30.94 13.92
N ILE A 336 -12.22 30.71 12.72
CA ILE A 336 -10.85 30.22 12.49
C ILE A 336 -9.94 31.37 12.01
N GLU A 337 -10.49 32.42 11.39
CA GLU A 337 -9.74 33.60 10.95
C GLU A 337 -9.34 34.53 12.12
N ASN A 338 -9.98 34.41 13.27
CA ASN A 338 -9.66 35.12 14.51
C ASN A 338 -8.78 34.28 15.43
#